data_738d229ec97c60c8ec8d1be73103fabe
#
_entry.id   738d229ec97c60c8ec8d1be73103fabe
#
_cell.length_a   1.000
_cell.length_b   1.000
_cell.length_c   1.000
_cell.angle_alpha   90.00
_cell.angle_beta   90.00
_cell.angle_gamma   90.00
#
_symmetry.space_group_name_H-M   'P 1'
#
loop_
_entity.id
_entity.type
_entity.pdbx_description
1 polymer ?
#
loop_
_entity_poly.entity_id
_entity_poly.type
_entity_poly.pdbx_seq_one_letter_code
_entity_poly.pdbx_strand_id
1 'polypeptide(L)'
;MWRRLIIDTIYRLGTPPWDTPPPEELTAIIEGTDALAPGNALDIGCGSGANVIYLAKHGWRATGVDFSPVAIGIARDAARGVPEAHFIEGDATKLSQLDIAQPIDLAIDMGGYHSLPHDAKPVYVEQLAALLRPGTPLLMWQGIGLKPGEIPDAFGHDFVIEDSKPKDFVIKRKLLRHKVDGHFYWLRRR
;
A
#
# COMPACT_ATOMS: atom_id res chain seq x y z
N MET A 1 5.03 -19.80 -3.05
CA MET A 1 4.16 -20.35 -4.13
C MET A 1 2.71 -20.51 -3.73
N TRP A 2 2.35 -21.21 -2.64
CA TRP A 2 0.95 -21.41 -2.21
C TRP A 2 0.17 -20.14 -1.84
N ARG A 3 0.82 -19.13 -1.21
CA ARG A 3 0.19 -17.84 -0.84
C ARG A 3 -0.34 -17.10 -2.08
N ARG A 4 0.44 -17.06 -3.16
CA ARG A 4 0.04 -16.46 -4.42
C ARG A 4 -1.23 -17.14 -4.97
N LEU A 5 -1.26 -18.48 -4.95
CA LEU A 5 -2.42 -19.25 -5.42
C LEU A 5 -3.70 -18.93 -4.63
N ILE A 6 -3.59 -18.76 -3.31
CA ILE A 6 -4.73 -18.38 -2.46
C ILE A 6 -5.23 -16.98 -2.82
N ILE A 7 -4.34 -16.00 -2.90
CA ILE A 7 -4.70 -14.61 -3.22
C ILE A 7 -5.29 -14.52 -4.62
N ASP A 8 -4.65 -15.13 -5.61
CA ASP A 8 -5.16 -15.20 -6.99
C ASP A 8 -6.56 -15.83 -7.04
N THR A 9 -6.79 -16.88 -6.25
CA THR A 9 -8.11 -17.53 -6.18
C THR A 9 -9.16 -16.58 -5.58
N ILE A 10 -8.82 -15.86 -4.52
CA ILE A 10 -9.75 -14.90 -3.90
C ILE A 10 -10.14 -13.82 -4.93
N TYR A 11 -9.19 -13.25 -5.67
CA TYR A 11 -9.48 -12.25 -6.72
C TYR A 11 -10.31 -12.83 -7.87
N ARG A 12 -10.10 -14.10 -8.26
CA ARG A 12 -10.93 -14.76 -9.30
C ARG A 12 -12.35 -15.05 -8.84
N LEU A 13 -12.57 -15.27 -7.55
CA LEU A 13 -13.90 -15.59 -6.99
C LEU A 13 -14.75 -14.33 -6.72
N GLY A 14 -14.19 -13.13 -6.85
CA GLY A 14 -14.91 -11.87 -6.66
C GLY A 14 -14.09 -10.80 -6.00
N THR A 15 -14.75 -9.76 -5.50
CA THR A 15 -14.10 -8.65 -4.81
C THR A 15 -13.62 -9.08 -3.43
N PRO A 16 -12.31 -9.01 -3.14
CA PRO A 16 -11.78 -9.29 -1.82
C PRO A 16 -12.34 -8.34 -0.75
N PRO A 17 -12.43 -8.78 0.51
CA PRO A 17 -12.98 -7.93 1.57
C PRO A 17 -12.11 -6.71 1.93
N TRP A 18 -10.86 -6.71 1.51
CA TRP A 18 -9.92 -5.58 1.66
C TRP A 18 -9.89 -4.63 0.46
N ASP A 19 -10.60 -4.97 -0.61
CA ASP A 19 -10.74 -4.11 -1.78
C ASP A 19 -11.79 -3.03 -1.49
N THR A 20 -11.33 -1.91 -0.99
CA THR A 20 -12.15 -0.80 -0.49
C THR A 20 -11.78 0.50 -1.19
N PRO A 21 -12.67 1.50 -1.17
CA PRO A 21 -12.31 2.85 -1.58
C PRO A 21 -11.09 3.39 -0.82
N PRO A 22 -10.38 4.38 -1.37
CA PRO A 22 -9.29 5.06 -0.68
C PRO A 22 -9.72 5.53 0.72
N PRO A 23 -8.88 5.32 1.75
CA PRO A 23 -9.21 5.71 3.11
C PRO A 23 -9.15 7.24 3.27
N GLU A 24 -9.89 7.76 4.26
CA GLU A 24 -9.91 9.19 4.59
C GLU A 24 -8.51 9.75 4.89
N GLU A 25 -7.65 8.93 5.46
CA GLU A 25 -6.26 9.27 5.77
C GLU A 25 -5.45 9.57 4.50
N LEU A 26 -5.68 8.82 3.42
CA LEU A 26 -5.08 9.10 2.12
C LEU A 26 -5.73 10.33 1.46
N THR A 27 -7.05 10.43 1.51
CA THR A 27 -7.74 11.59 0.90
C THR A 27 -7.36 12.90 1.59
N ALA A 28 -7.11 12.89 2.90
CA ALA A 28 -6.62 14.06 3.62
C ALA A 28 -5.24 14.54 3.16
N ILE A 29 -4.34 13.60 2.80
CA ILE A 29 -3.01 13.92 2.24
C ILE A 29 -3.13 14.53 0.84
N ILE A 30 -4.14 14.15 0.07
CA ILE A 30 -4.30 14.51 -1.35
C ILE A 30 -5.20 15.73 -1.56
N GLU A 31 -6.24 15.89 -0.74
CA GLU A 31 -7.29 16.92 -0.91
C GLU A 31 -7.42 17.86 0.29
N GLY A 32 -6.68 17.59 1.39
CA GLY A 32 -6.77 18.38 2.63
C GLY A 32 -6.19 19.79 2.50
N THR A 33 -6.31 20.56 3.58
CA THR A 33 -5.79 21.94 3.66
C THR A 33 -4.27 22.02 3.40
N ASP A 34 -3.53 21.00 3.84
CA ASP A 34 -2.09 20.86 3.68
C ASP A 34 -1.74 19.76 2.67
N ALA A 35 -2.57 19.64 1.61
CA ALA A 35 -2.40 18.61 0.59
C ALA A 35 -1.01 18.68 -0.07
N LEU A 36 -0.43 17.51 -0.30
CA LEU A 36 0.81 17.41 -1.04
C LEU A 36 0.59 17.78 -2.51
N ALA A 37 1.54 18.51 -3.08
CA ALA A 37 1.55 18.73 -4.52
C ALA A 37 1.71 17.38 -5.27
N PRO A 38 0.96 17.16 -6.37
CA PRO A 38 1.10 15.96 -7.18
C PRO A 38 2.54 15.73 -7.66
N GLY A 39 2.97 14.48 -7.59
CA GLY A 39 4.29 13.99 -8.00
C GLY A 39 4.21 12.51 -8.35
N ASN A 40 5.27 11.75 -8.08
CA ASN A 40 5.26 10.29 -8.24
C ASN A 40 4.81 9.61 -6.95
N ALA A 41 3.78 8.79 -7.02
CA ALA A 41 3.28 7.99 -5.89
C ALA A 41 3.54 6.49 -6.11
N LEU A 42 3.83 5.78 -5.03
CA LEU A 42 4.01 4.33 -5.01
C LEU A 42 3.03 3.69 -4.03
N ASP A 43 2.23 2.73 -4.50
CA ASP A 43 1.34 1.90 -3.68
C ASP A 43 1.86 0.46 -3.64
N ILE A 44 2.30 0.00 -2.46
CA ILE A 44 2.89 -1.32 -2.27
C ILE A 44 1.82 -2.28 -1.75
N GLY A 45 1.57 -3.36 -2.52
CA GLY A 45 0.43 -4.25 -2.29
C GLY A 45 -0.87 -3.63 -2.79
N CYS A 46 -0.84 -3.02 -3.98
CA CYS A 46 -1.92 -2.19 -4.52
C CYS A 46 -3.23 -2.95 -4.82
N GLY A 47 -3.21 -4.28 -4.82
CA GLY A 47 -4.38 -5.09 -5.11
C GLY A 47 -5.04 -4.75 -6.45
N SER A 48 -6.34 -4.49 -6.44
CA SER A 48 -7.14 -4.08 -7.60
C SER A 48 -6.95 -2.62 -8.02
N GLY A 49 -6.06 -1.86 -7.36
CA GLY A 49 -5.59 -0.56 -7.80
C GLY A 49 -6.44 0.64 -7.38
N ALA A 50 -7.35 0.51 -6.41
CA ALA A 50 -8.25 1.59 -6.02
C ALA A 50 -7.51 2.88 -5.63
N ASN A 51 -6.45 2.79 -4.81
CA ASN A 51 -5.65 3.93 -4.39
C ASN A 51 -4.84 4.52 -5.55
N VAL A 52 -4.26 3.66 -6.38
CA VAL A 52 -3.47 4.10 -7.56
C VAL A 52 -4.35 4.89 -8.53
N ILE A 53 -5.55 4.38 -8.82
CA ILE A 53 -6.52 5.06 -9.70
C ILE A 53 -6.97 6.38 -9.10
N TYR A 54 -7.21 6.41 -7.79
CA TYR A 54 -7.57 7.64 -7.09
C TYR A 54 -6.46 8.69 -7.19
N LEU A 55 -5.22 8.33 -6.86
CA LEU A 55 -4.06 9.21 -6.96
C LEU A 55 -3.89 9.75 -8.38
N ALA A 56 -3.97 8.88 -9.39
CA ALA A 56 -3.83 9.28 -10.78
C ALA A 56 -4.93 10.27 -11.23
N LYS A 57 -6.17 10.11 -10.75
CA LYS A 57 -7.25 11.06 -11.01
C LYS A 57 -7.05 12.42 -10.34
N HIS A 58 -6.18 12.50 -9.32
CA HIS A 58 -5.79 13.73 -8.64
C HIS A 58 -4.43 14.28 -9.12
N GLY A 59 -4.00 13.90 -10.31
CA GLY A 59 -2.81 14.44 -10.97
C GLY A 59 -1.49 13.80 -10.59
N TRP A 60 -1.49 12.73 -9.78
CA TRP A 60 -0.29 11.99 -9.44
C TRP A 60 0.08 11.00 -10.53
N ARG A 61 1.36 10.83 -10.81
CA ARG A 61 1.85 9.67 -11.54
C ARG A 61 1.97 8.50 -10.56
N ALA A 62 0.95 7.65 -10.54
CA ALA A 62 0.82 6.63 -9.52
C ALA A 62 1.22 5.24 -10.03
N THR A 63 2.15 4.59 -9.33
CA THR A 63 2.60 3.23 -9.62
C THR A 63 2.16 2.29 -8.51
N GLY A 64 1.38 1.26 -8.85
CA GLY A 64 1.01 0.18 -7.95
C GLY A 64 1.85 -1.06 -8.20
N VAL A 65 2.33 -1.68 -7.11
CA VAL A 65 3.06 -2.96 -7.15
C VAL A 65 2.25 -4.00 -6.39
N ASP A 66 2.00 -5.15 -7.01
CA ASP A 66 1.41 -6.31 -6.34
C ASP A 66 2.02 -7.61 -6.90
N PHE A 67 2.13 -8.63 -6.04
CA PHE A 67 2.70 -9.92 -6.44
C PHE A 67 1.70 -10.83 -7.17
N SER A 68 0.40 -10.50 -7.12
CA SER A 68 -0.69 -11.22 -7.77
C SER A 68 -0.90 -10.72 -9.21
N PRO A 69 -0.62 -11.52 -10.24
CA PRO A 69 -0.93 -11.14 -11.63
C PRO A 69 -2.43 -10.99 -11.86
N VAL A 70 -3.26 -11.67 -11.07
CA VAL A 70 -4.72 -11.56 -11.17
C VAL A 70 -5.18 -10.19 -10.67
N ALA A 71 -4.67 -9.74 -9.50
CA ALA A 71 -4.94 -8.41 -8.98
C ALA A 71 -4.48 -7.32 -9.96
N ILE A 72 -3.25 -7.43 -10.48
CA ILE A 72 -2.69 -6.49 -11.48
C ILE A 72 -3.52 -6.47 -12.77
N GLY A 73 -4.03 -7.62 -13.22
CA GLY A 73 -4.94 -7.69 -14.37
C GLY A 73 -6.23 -6.90 -14.12
N ILE A 74 -6.85 -7.10 -12.97
CA ILE A 74 -8.06 -6.36 -12.55
C ILE A 74 -7.77 -4.85 -12.44
N ALA A 75 -6.63 -4.48 -11.82
CA ALA A 75 -6.23 -3.09 -11.66
C ALA A 75 -6.05 -2.38 -13.01
N ARG A 76 -5.38 -3.02 -13.97
CA ARG A 76 -5.21 -2.48 -15.33
C ARG A 76 -6.54 -2.31 -16.06
N ASP A 77 -7.45 -3.27 -15.90
CA ASP A 77 -8.79 -3.17 -16.48
C ASP A 77 -9.62 -2.03 -15.86
N ALA A 78 -9.54 -1.86 -14.54
CA ALA A 78 -10.23 -0.79 -13.82
C ALA A 78 -9.66 0.61 -14.15
N ALA A 79 -8.36 0.68 -14.48
CA ALA A 79 -7.67 1.92 -14.82
C ALA A 79 -7.80 2.34 -16.30
N ARG A 80 -8.61 1.67 -17.11
CA ARG A 80 -8.81 2.05 -18.51
C ARG A 80 -9.26 3.51 -18.61
N GLY A 81 -8.51 4.31 -19.36
CA GLY A 81 -8.75 5.75 -19.51
C GLY A 81 -8.15 6.63 -18.40
N VAL A 82 -7.29 6.06 -17.54
CA VAL A 82 -6.53 6.79 -16.50
C VAL A 82 -5.03 6.63 -16.79
N PRO A 83 -4.43 7.45 -17.67
CA PRO A 83 -3.08 7.24 -18.23
C PRO A 83 -1.97 7.27 -17.18
N GLU A 84 -2.15 8.03 -16.08
CA GLU A 84 -1.15 8.18 -15.02
C GLU A 84 -1.20 7.04 -13.97
N ALA A 85 -2.10 6.05 -14.12
CA ALA A 85 -2.17 4.86 -13.28
C ALA A 85 -1.35 3.71 -13.89
N HIS A 86 -0.24 3.37 -13.26
CA HIS A 86 0.69 2.33 -13.72
C HIS A 86 0.67 1.14 -12.77
N PHE A 87 0.82 -0.07 -13.29
CA PHE A 87 0.77 -1.30 -12.49
C PHE A 87 1.87 -2.27 -12.88
N ILE A 88 2.61 -2.74 -11.87
CA ILE A 88 3.74 -3.67 -12.01
C ILE A 88 3.43 -4.94 -11.19
N GLU A 89 3.47 -6.10 -11.86
CA GLU A 89 3.56 -7.36 -11.14
C GLU A 89 4.96 -7.47 -10.54
N GLY A 90 5.07 -7.51 -9.22
CA GLY A 90 6.36 -7.48 -8.55
C GLY A 90 6.33 -7.95 -7.11
N ASP A 91 7.52 -8.30 -6.62
CA ASP A 91 7.76 -8.70 -5.24
C ASP A 91 8.21 -7.48 -4.43
N ALA A 92 7.50 -7.15 -3.37
CA ALA A 92 7.81 -6.03 -2.49
C ALA A 92 9.18 -6.14 -1.79
N THR A 93 9.79 -7.32 -1.78
CA THR A 93 11.17 -7.52 -1.32
C THR A 93 12.23 -7.24 -2.40
N LYS A 94 11.82 -6.76 -3.58
CA LYS A 94 12.68 -6.50 -4.75
C LYS A 94 12.33 -5.18 -5.45
N LEU A 95 11.81 -4.21 -4.72
CA LEU A 95 11.32 -2.94 -5.29
C LEU A 95 12.39 -2.21 -6.12
N SER A 96 13.66 -2.27 -5.70
CA SER A 96 14.78 -1.66 -6.42
C SER A 96 15.07 -2.24 -7.80
N GLN A 97 14.51 -3.42 -8.12
CA GLN A 97 14.65 -4.10 -9.41
C GLN A 97 13.48 -3.80 -10.36
N LEU A 98 12.46 -3.08 -9.88
CA LEU A 98 11.26 -2.76 -10.64
C LEU A 98 11.41 -1.39 -11.32
N ASP A 99 10.75 -1.22 -12.47
CA ASP A 99 10.71 0.06 -13.20
C ASP A 99 9.70 1.02 -12.55
N ILE A 100 10.07 1.53 -11.37
CA ILE A 100 9.28 2.48 -10.60
C ILE A 100 9.77 3.90 -10.89
N ALA A 101 8.85 4.79 -11.25
CA ALA A 101 9.17 6.19 -11.53
C ALA A 101 9.80 6.88 -10.32
N GLN A 102 10.91 7.58 -10.55
CA GLN A 102 11.67 8.30 -9.54
C GLN A 102 11.72 9.81 -9.85
N PRO A 103 11.90 10.65 -8.83
CA PRO A 103 11.86 10.36 -7.41
C PRO A 103 10.43 10.05 -6.93
N ILE A 104 10.28 9.26 -5.86
CA ILE A 104 8.99 9.03 -5.21
C ILE A 104 8.71 10.17 -4.24
N ASP A 105 7.52 10.77 -4.33
CA ASP A 105 7.07 11.90 -3.52
C ASP A 105 6.06 11.48 -2.45
N LEU A 106 5.39 10.33 -2.64
CA LEU A 106 4.50 9.69 -1.66
C LEU A 106 4.57 8.17 -1.81
N ALA A 107 4.76 7.45 -0.70
CA ALA A 107 4.58 6.01 -0.65
C ALA A 107 3.37 5.64 0.23
N ILE A 108 2.65 4.58 -0.14
CA ILE A 108 1.54 4.05 0.64
C ILE A 108 1.63 2.53 0.73
N ASP A 109 1.20 1.96 1.86
CA ASP A 109 1.06 0.52 2.10
C ASP A 109 -0.21 0.25 2.91
N MET A 110 -1.25 -0.22 2.25
CA MET A 110 -2.54 -0.53 2.89
C MET A 110 -2.67 -2.02 3.19
N GLY A 111 -1.70 -2.56 3.96
CA GLY A 111 -1.70 -3.94 4.41
C GLY A 111 -0.75 -4.89 3.66
N GLY A 112 0.13 -4.37 2.83
CA GLY A 112 1.17 -5.14 2.16
C GLY A 112 2.15 -5.75 3.17
N TYR A 113 2.74 -4.93 4.04
CA TYR A 113 3.73 -5.36 5.03
C TYR A 113 3.20 -6.44 5.98
N HIS A 114 2.02 -6.29 6.58
CA HIS A 114 1.51 -7.29 7.52
C HIS A 114 1.24 -8.64 6.85
N SER A 115 1.03 -8.64 5.55
CA SER A 115 0.81 -9.85 4.77
C SER A 115 2.10 -10.59 4.42
N LEU A 116 3.27 -9.98 4.62
CA LEU A 116 4.56 -10.62 4.30
C LEU A 116 4.92 -11.74 5.29
N PRO A 117 5.68 -12.77 4.85
CA PRO A 117 6.37 -13.69 5.74
C PRO A 117 7.29 -12.91 6.69
N HIS A 118 7.49 -13.45 7.91
CA HIS A 118 8.29 -12.77 8.93
C HIS A 118 9.73 -12.49 8.48
N ASP A 119 10.35 -13.43 7.78
CA ASP A 119 11.70 -13.33 7.23
C ASP A 119 11.83 -12.36 6.05
N ALA A 120 10.74 -12.04 5.37
CA ALA A 120 10.69 -11.07 4.28
C ALA A 120 10.55 -9.60 4.75
N LYS A 121 10.04 -9.38 5.97
CA LYS A 121 9.76 -8.05 6.50
C LYS A 121 11.00 -7.14 6.62
N PRO A 122 12.16 -7.60 7.15
CA PRO A 122 13.36 -6.76 7.17
C PRO A 122 13.82 -6.35 5.77
N VAL A 123 13.79 -7.29 4.82
CA VAL A 123 14.17 -6.99 3.42
C VAL A 123 13.23 -5.96 2.80
N TYR A 124 11.93 -6.04 3.08
CA TYR A 124 10.97 -5.04 2.63
C TYR A 124 11.32 -3.63 3.15
N VAL A 125 11.64 -3.48 4.44
CA VAL A 125 12.02 -2.19 5.02
C VAL A 125 13.29 -1.65 4.37
N GLU A 126 14.30 -2.49 4.17
CA GLU A 126 15.54 -2.13 3.46
C GLU A 126 15.27 -1.65 2.03
N GLN A 127 14.39 -2.34 1.29
CA GLN A 127 14.00 -1.94 -0.06
C GLN A 127 13.31 -0.57 -0.09
N LEU A 128 12.40 -0.32 0.85
CA LEU A 128 11.75 0.99 0.97
C LEU A 128 12.75 2.08 1.35
N ALA A 129 13.61 1.83 2.34
CA ALA A 129 14.62 2.78 2.77
C ALA A 129 15.60 3.15 1.65
N ALA A 130 15.96 2.18 0.80
CA ALA A 130 16.82 2.43 -0.35
C ALA A 130 16.12 3.17 -1.49
N LEU A 131 14.81 2.96 -1.66
CA LEU A 131 14.04 3.51 -2.76
C LEU A 131 13.56 4.94 -2.48
N LEU A 132 13.20 5.25 -1.22
CA LEU A 132 12.65 6.54 -0.81
C LEU A 132 13.76 7.51 -0.42
N ARG A 133 13.70 8.75 -0.93
CA ARG A 133 14.62 9.84 -0.51
C ARG A 133 14.31 10.29 0.91
N PRO A 134 15.31 10.85 1.63
CA PRO A 134 15.02 11.56 2.87
C PRO A 134 13.91 12.59 2.71
N GLY A 135 12.98 12.61 3.67
CA GLY A 135 11.81 13.47 3.65
C GLY A 135 10.58 12.89 2.96
N THR A 136 10.68 11.78 2.21
CA THR A 136 9.50 11.17 1.56
C THR A 136 8.52 10.63 2.61
N PRO A 137 7.23 11.05 2.56
CA PRO A 137 6.19 10.50 3.43
C PRO A 137 5.79 9.08 3.01
N LEU A 138 5.49 8.25 4.00
CA LEU A 138 4.94 6.91 3.85
C LEU A 138 3.70 6.77 4.73
N LEU A 139 2.53 6.58 4.14
CA LEU A 139 1.31 6.27 4.85
C LEU A 139 1.10 4.75 4.85
N MET A 140 0.96 4.16 6.04
CA MET A 140 0.71 2.73 6.18
C MET A 140 -0.55 2.46 6.99
N TRP A 141 -1.36 1.49 6.55
CA TRP A 141 -2.34 0.84 7.41
C TRP A 141 -1.90 -0.59 7.68
N GLN A 142 -1.82 -0.94 8.96
CA GLN A 142 -1.36 -2.25 9.38
C GLN A 142 -2.30 -2.82 10.45
N GLY A 143 -2.59 -4.10 10.36
CA GLY A 143 -3.55 -4.73 11.26
C GLY A 143 -3.21 -6.19 11.55
N ILE A 144 -3.70 -7.10 10.76
CA ILE A 144 -3.75 -8.54 11.03
C ILE A 144 -2.35 -9.11 11.35
N GLY A 145 -2.23 -9.75 12.51
CA GLY A 145 -1.05 -10.55 12.86
C GLY A 145 0.19 -9.77 13.26
N LEU A 146 0.12 -8.44 13.39
CA LEU A 146 1.22 -7.64 13.93
C LEU A 146 1.23 -7.66 15.45
N LYS A 147 2.45 -7.62 16.02
CA LYS A 147 2.65 -7.45 17.45
C LYS A 147 2.61 -5.95 17.81
N PRO A 148 2.15 -5.59 19.01
CA PRO A 148 2.32 -4.23 19.51
C PRO A 148 3.78 -3.79 19.40
N GLY A 149 4.03 -2.60 18.85
CA GLY A 149 5.39 -2.07 18.68
C GLY A 149 6.13 -2.55 17.43
N GLU A 150 5.61 -3.51 16.67
CA GLU A 150 6.31 -4.08 15.50
C GLU A 150 6.67 -3.02 14.45
N ILE A 151 5.79 -2.06 14.16
CA ILE A 151 6.10 -1.01 13.19
C ILE A 151 7.18 -0.05 13.70
N PRO A 152 7.11 0.51 14.92
CA PRO A 152 8.21 1.27 15.50
C PRO A 152 9.55 0.52 15.50
N ASP A 153 9.54 -0.74 15.89
CA ASP A 153 10.78 -1.55 15.96
C ASP A 153 11.37 -1.81 14.57
N ALA A 154 10.52 -2.12 13.58
CA ALA A 154 10.98 -2.45 12.23
C ALA A 154 11.42 -1.21 11.42
N PHE A 155 10.71 -0.10 11.55
CA PHE A 155 10.91 1.09 10.71
C PHE A 155 11.72 2.19 11.38
N GLY A 156 11.79 2.24 12.73
CA GLY A 156 12.34 3.35 13.48
C GLY A 156 13.81 3.68 13.22
N HIS A 157 14.58 2.77 12.63
CA HIS A 157 15.95 3.04 12.22
C HIS A 157 16.00 3.98 10.99
N ASP A 158 15.19 3.70 9.98
CA ASP A 158 15.21 4.37 8.68
C ASP A 158 14.12 5.42 8.48
N PHE A 159 13.11 5.40 9.36
CA PHE A 159 11.95 6.30 9.29
C PHE A 159 11.67 6.96 10.64
N VAL A 160 11.14 8.16 10.58
CA VAL A 160 10.50 8.84 11.71
C VAL A 160 9.02 8.48 11.68
N ILE A 161 8.45 8.03 12.80
CA ILE A 161 7.01 7.88 12.95
C ILE A 161 6.48 9.22 13.44
N GLU A 162 5.78 9.95 12.57
CA GLU A 162 5.26 11.28 12.86
C GLU A 162 3.94 11.23 13.63
N ASP A 163 3.09 10.24 13.30
CA ASP A 163 1.80 10.03 13.96
C ASP A 163 1.37 8.56 13.83
N SER A 164 0.49 8.12 14.73
CA SER A 164 -0.20 6.83 14.61
C SER A 164 -1.58 6.90 15.22
N LYS A 165 -2.57 6.31 14.53
CA LYS A 165 -3.97 6.32 14.99
C LYS A 165 -4.59 4.94 14.84
N PRO A 166 -5.34 4.47 15.86
CA PRO A 166 -6.11 3.25 15.72
C PRO A 166 -7.21 3.46 14.68
N LYS A 167 -7.33 2.52 13.76
CA LYS A 167 -8.37 2.49 12.74
C LYS A 167 -8.71 1.07 12.41
N ASP A 168 -9.83 0.61 12.91
CA ASP A 168 -10.28 -0.74 12.68
C ASP A 168 -10.87 -0.90 11.28
N PHE A 169 -10.63 -2.05 10.71
CA PHE A 169 -11.22 -2.44 9.44
C PHE A 169 -12.40 -3.39 9.67
N VAL A 170 -13.53 -3.13 9.05
CA VAL A 170 -14.71 -3.99 9.18
C VAL A 170 -14.90 -4.81 7.92
N ILE A 171 -14.56 -6.09 7.98
CA ILE A 171 -14.85 -7.06 6.93
C ILE A 171 -16.33 -7.41 6.99
N LYS A 172 -17.09 -7.00 5.97
CA LYS A 172 -18.50 -7.36 5.81
C LYS A 172 -18.62 -8.59 4.91
N ARG A 173 -19.04 -9.72 5.43
CA ARG A 173 -19.30 -10.94 4.67
C ARG A 173 -20.72 -11.43 4.94
N LYS A 174 -21.65 -11.17 4.00
CA LYS A 174 -23.09 -11.52 4.09
C LYS A 174 -23.72 -11.20 5.46
N LEU A 175 -23.74 -12.16 6.40
CA LEU A 175 -24.33 -12.02 7.73
C LEU A 175 -23.30 -11.82 8.85
N LEU A 176 -22.00 -11.84 8.54
CA LEU A 176 -20.92 -11.71 9.53
C LEU A 176 -20.21 -10.39 9.32
N ARG A 177 -20.08 -9.63 10.42
CA ARG A 177 -19.16 -8.47 10.52
C ARG A 177 -17.97 -8.93 11.35
N HIS A 178 -16.81 -8.95 10.73
CA HIS A 178 -15.56 -9.22 11.44
C HIS A 178 -14.77 -7.94 11.54
N LYS A 179 -14.51 -7.51 12.78
CA LYS A 179 -13.67 -6.34 13.06
C LYS A 179 -12.22 -6.79 13.09
N VAL A 180 -11.38 -6.10 12.36
CA VAL A 180 -9.93 -6.28 12.38
C VAL A 180 -9.34 -5.03 12.99
N ASP A 181 -8.70 -5.18 14.15
CA ASP A 181 -8.01 -4.09 14.80
C ASP A 181 -6.79 -3.70 13.94
N GLY A 182 -6.63 -2.40 13.71
CA GLY A 182 -5.55 -1.89 12.92
C GLY A 182 -5.16 -0.47 13.32
N HIS A 183 -4.07 -0.01 12.74
CA HIS A 183 -3.54 1.34 12.95
C HIS A 183 -3.08 1.91 11.65
N PHE A 184 -3.31 3.21 11.46
CA PHE A 184 -2.57 4.02 10.52
C PHE A 184 -1.28 4.52 11.17
N TYR A 185 -0.23 4.59 10.37
CA TYR A 185 1.06 5.18 10.70
C TYR A 185 1.44 6.17 9.63
N TRP A 186 1.82 7.36 10.04
CA TRP A 186 2.44 8.39 9.20
C TRP A 186 3.94 8.36 9.48
N LEU A 187 4.70 7.94 8.49
CA LEU A 187 6.14 7.84 8.59
C LEU A 187 6.81 8.79 7.60
N ARG A 188 8.03 9.16 7.90
CA ARG A 188 8.88 9.94 7.00
C ARG A 188 10.26 9.33 6.92
N ARG A 189 10.79 9.16 5.71
CA ARG A 189 12.14 8.67 5.49
C ARG A 189 13.16 9.64 6.12
N ARG A 190 14.10 9.13 6.91
CA ARG A 190 15.19 9.92 7.53
C ARG A 190 16.18 10.45 6.51
#